data_b9a8996178611db553b0457446269a99
#
_entry.id   b9a8996178611db553b0457446269a99
#
_cell.length_a   1.000
_cell.length_b   1.000
_cell.length_c   1.000
_cell.angle_alpha   90.00
_cell.angle_beta   90.00
_cell.angle_gamma   90.00
#
_symmetry.space_group_name_H-M   'P 1'
#
loop_
_entity.id
_entity.type
_entity.pdbx_description
1 polymer ?
#
loop_
_entity_poly.entity_id
_entity_poly.type
_entity_poly.pdbx_seq_one_letter_code
_entity_poly.pdbx_strand_id
1 'polypeptide(L)'
;MKDKRKNLVLVLQETINRLEKEECDYQWTNQGKCNCGHLIQTVTGKTPASIHNIALNSQGEWTDHAKNFCSSSGLHVDELISELLKIGLSLDQIPHLEYLSSPKITKYIPKKMQPLNHRNKQDLIFYLRTWKKVLKNEISPLNSKQNFINGIPYQNVLESKPLSI
;
A
#
# COMPACT_ATOMS: atom_id res chain seq x y z
N MET A 1 18.85 1.82 10.49
CA MET A 1 18.20 2.09 9.17
C MET A 1 18.05 0.85 8.29
N LYS A 2 19.06 -0.04 8.15
CA LYS A 2 18.96 -1.28 7.35
C LYS A 2 17.83 -2.21 7.82
N ASP A 3 17.60 -2.35 9.13
CA ASP A 3 16.60 -3.26 9.68
C ASP A 3 15.16 -2.82 9.41
N LYS A 4 14.84 -1.51 9.55
CA LYS A 4 13.50 -0.98 9.21
C LYS A 4 13.14 -1.20 7.74
N ARG A 5 14.10 -1.02 6.82
CA ARG A 5 13.89 -1.26 5.39
C ARG A 5 13.63 -2.74 5.09
N LYS A 6 14.33 -3.66 5.77
CA LYS A 6 14.08 -5.11 5.64
C LYS A 6 12.70 -5.47 6.17
N ASN A 7 12.32 -4.93 7.34
CA ASN A 7 11.00 -5.15 7.92
C ASN A 7 9.89 -4.66 6.97
N LEU A 8 10.03 -3.46 6.42
CA LEU A 8 9.04 -2.94 5.47
C LEU A 8 8.91 -3.84 4.23
N VAL A 9 10.01 -4.34 3.68
CA VAL A 9 10.00 -5.29 2.54
C VAL A 9 9.22 -6.56 2.89
N LEU A 10 9.41 -7.12 4.08
CA LEU A 10 8.69 -8.32 4.55
C LEU A 10 7.19 -8.04 4.71
N VAL A 11 6.84 -6.92 5.34
CA VAL A 11 5.44 -6.52 5.52
C VAL A 11 4.75 -6.28 4.18
N LEU A 12 5.42 -5.62 3.24
CA LEU A 12 4.87 -5.43 1.88
C LEU A 12 4.63 -6.77 1.20
N GLN A 13 5.58 -7.72 1.30
CA GLN A 13 5.40 -9.05 0.71
C GLN A 13 4.21 -9.78 1.32
N GLU A 14 4.10 -9.81 2.64
CA GLU A 14 3.01 -10.49 3.33
C GLU A 14 1.64 -9.83 3.04
N THR A 15 1.60 -8.50 2.98
CA THR A 15 0.40 -7.77 2.58
C THR A 15 -0.03 -8.13 1.16
N ILE A 16 0.92 -8.21 0.22
CA ILE A 16 0.66 -8.64 -1.16
C ILE A 16 0.08 -10.06 -1.17
N ASN A 17 0.75 -11.02 -0.49
CA ASN A 17 0.30 -12.41 -0.43
C ASN A 17 -1.14 -12.54 0.09
N ARG A 18 -1.51 -11.71 1.08
CA ARG A 18 -2.88 -11.69 1.61
C ARG A 18 -3.88 -11.09 0.63
N LEU A 19 -3.53 -9.96 -0.01
CA LEU A 19 -4.39 -9.29 -0.99
C LEU A 19 -4.66 -10.16 -2.23
N GLU A 20 -3.73 -11.03 -2.60
CA GLU A 20 -3.86 -11.94 -3.75
C GLU A 20 -4.82 -13.09 -3.52
N LYS A 21 -5.17 -13.39 -2.26
CA LYS A 21 -6.19 -14.40 -1.96
C LYS A 21 -7.57 -13.92 -2.41
N GLU A 22 -8.36 -14.82 -2.99
CA GLU A 22 -9.72 -14.49 -3.47
C GLU A 22 -10.62 -14.01 -2.35
N GLU A 23 -10.56 -14.65 -1.20
CA GLU A 23 -11.34 -14.30 0.00
C GLU A 23 -10.90 -13.00 0.67
N CYS A 24 -9.81 -12.37 0.23
CA CYS A 24 -9.37 -11.11 0.81
C CYS A 24 -10.28 -9.96 0.34
N ASP A 25 -11.14 -9.52 1.24
CA ASP A 25 -12.06 -8.41 0.99
C ASP A 25 -11.31 -7.07 1.03
N TYR A 26 -11.45 -6.30 -0.04
CA TYR A 26 -10.86 -4.99 -0.21
C TYR A 26 -11.94 -3.92 -0.39
N GLN A 27 -11.91 -2.89 0.46
CA GLN A 27 -12.87 -1.79 0.39
C GLN A 27 -12.20 -0.49 0.86
N TRP A 28 -11.88 0.39 -0.07
CA TRP A 28 -11.13 1.63 0.22
C TRP A 28 -11.80 2.53 1.26
N THR A 29 -13.15 2.56 1.32
CA THR A 29 -13.92 3.38 2.27
C THR A 29 -14.05 2.77 3.66
N ASN A 30 -13.52 1.55 3.90
CA ASN A 30 -13.56 0.87 5.18
C ASN A 30 -12.17 0.88 5.83
N GLN A 31 -12.05 1.46 7.03
CA GLN A 31 -10.78 1.68 7.72
C GLN A 31 -9.93 0.41 7.89
N GLY A 32 -10.58 -0.73 8.12
CA GLY A 32 -9.88 -2.01 8.24
C GLY A 32 -9.49 -2.63 6.91
N LYS A 33 -10.11 -2.21 5.79
CA LYS A 33 -9.99 -2.83 4.46
C LYS A 33 -9.41 -1.88 3.40
N CYS A 34 -9.04 -0.64 3.77
CA CYS A 34 -8.39 0.33 2.91
C CYS A 34 -6.89 0.02 2.73
N ASN A 35 -6.20 0.82 1.95
CA ASN A 35 -4.78 0.61 1.63
C ASN A 35 -3.91 0.55 2.88
N CYS A 36 -4.02 1.52 3.80
CA CYS A 36 -3.33 1.50 5.09
C CYS A 36 -3.85 0.36 5.98
N GLY A 37 -5.16 0.12 6.00
CA GLY A 37 -5.79 -0.93 6.80
C GLY A 37 -5.21 -2.31 6.52
N HIS A 38 -4.92 -2.64 5.26
CA HIS A 38 -4.28 -3.91 4.92
C HIS A 38 -2.84 -4.02 5.44
N LEU A 39 -2.06 -2.93 5.43
CA LEU A 39 -0.74 -2.94 6.07
C LEU A 39 -0.86 -3.10 7.58
N ILE A 40 -1.77 -2.38 8.23
CA ILE A 40 -2.02 -2.45 9.67
C ILE A 40 -2.42 -3.88 10.07
N GLN A 41 -3.32 -4.53 9.34
CA GLN A 41 -3.65 -5.94 9.57
C GLN A 41 -2.40 -6.82 9.56
N THR A 42 -1.51 -6.64 8.58
CA THR A 42 -0.28 -7.44 8.46
C THR A 42 0.66 -7.20 9.65
N VAL A 43 0.82 -5.95 10.07
CA VAL A 43 1.76 -5.58 11.15
C VAL A 43 1.25 -5.99 12.52
N THR A 44 -0.05 -5.83 12.76
CA THR A 44 -0.65 -6.00 14.09
C THR A 44 -1.32 -7.35 14.30
N GLY A 45 -1.62 -8.08 13.22
CA GLY A 45 -2.45 -9.29 13.25
C GLY A 45 -3.92 -9.01 13.59
N LYS A 46 -4.33 -7.74 13.74
CA LYS A 46 -5.73 -7.38 14.06
C LYS A 46 -6.65 -7.66 12.88
N THR A 47 -7.90 -8.02 13.19
CA THR A 47 -8.93 -8.20 12.17
C THR A 47 -9.41 -6.85 11.62
N PRO A 48 -9.97 -6.80 10.39
CA PRO A 48 -10.56 -5.59 9.84
C PRO A 48 -11.61 -4.96 10.76
N ALA A 49 -12.45 -5.77 11.40
CA ALA A 49 -13.47 -5.30 12.34
C ALA A 49 -12.86 -4.67 13.59
N SER A 50 -11.80 -5.25 14.14
CA SER A 50 -11.09 -4.67 15.29
C SER A 50 -10.47 -3.33 14.95
N ILE A 51 -9.82 -3.20 13.78
CA ILE A 51 -9.23 -1.94 13.30
C ILE A 51 -10.31 -0.88 13.12
N HIS A 52 -11.42 -1.25 12.49
CA HIS A 52 -12.56 -0.36 12.28
C HIS A 52 -13.15 0.15 13.60
N ASN A 53 -13.34 -0.73 14.59
CA ASN A 53 -13.86 -0.36 15.91
C ASN A 53 -12.90 0.59 16.65
N ILE A 54 -11.58 0.35 16.58
CA ILE A 54 -10.59 1.28 17.16
C ILE A 54 -10.73 2.65 16.51
N ALA A 55 -10.84 2.71 15.19
CA ALA A 55 -11.01 3.96 14.46
C ALA A 55 -12.32 4.69 14.84
N LEU A 56 -13.43 3.99 14.93
CA LEU A 56 -14.73 4.57 15.33
C LEU A 56 -14.69 5.14 16.75
N ASN A 57 -14.12 4.41 17.71
CA ASN A 57 -14.01 4.87 19.10
C ASN A 57 -13.11 6.12 19.25
N SER A 58 -12.25 6.36 18.29
CA SER A 58 -11.35 7.49 18.27
C SER A 58 -11.96 8.76 17.65
N GLN A 59 -13.07 8.64 16.94
CA GLN A 59 -13.73 9.76 16.25
C GLN A 59 -14.27 10.85 17.17
N GLY A 60 -14.53 10.58 18.46
CA GLY A 60 -15.08 11.53 19.42
C GLY A 60 -14.14 12.68 19.83
N GLU A 61 -12.83 12.53 19.66
CA GLU A 61 -11.82 13.49 20.09
C GLU A 61 -10.98 14.12 18.97
N TRP A 62 -11.27 13.79 17.66
CA TRP A 62 -10.28 13.92 16.59
C TRP A 62 -10.68 14.71 15.34
N THR A 63 -11.72 15.52 15.41
CA THR A 63 -12.26 16.23 14.23
C THR A 63 -11.26 17.16 13.53
N ASP A 64 -10.24 17.66 14.19
CA ASP A 64 -9.31 18.61 13.58
C ASP A 64 -7.94 18.02 13.17
N HIS A 65 -7.47 16.96 13.83
CA HIS A 65 -6.22 16.30 13.46
C HIS A 65 -6.37 15.20 12.42
N ALA A 66 -7.51 14.52 12.37
CA ALA A 66 -7.79 13.46 11.41
C ALA A 66 -7.83 13.94 9.96
N LYS A 67 -8.17 15.19 9.71
CA LYS A 67 -8.17 15.80 8.36
C LYS A 67 -6.80 15.81 7.70
N ASN A 68 -5.72 15.72 8.45
CA ASN A 68 -4.35 15.79 7.94
C ASN A 68 -3.71 14.43 7.67
N PHE A 69 -4.26 13.31 8.15
CA PHE A 69 -3.58 12.02 8.12
C PHE A 69 -4.31 10.90 7.37
N CYS A 70 -5.61 10.83 7.46
CA CYS A 70 -6.40 9.91 6.65
C CYS A 70 -7.82 10.45 6.51
N SER A 71 -8.12 11.13 5.43
CA SER A 71 -9.44 11.70 5.14
C SER A 71 -10.54 10.64 5.04
N SER A 72 -10.18 9.37 4.89
CA SER A 72 -11.13 8.26 4.77
C SER A 72 -11.25 7.41 6.03
N SER A 73 -10.29 7.45 6.96
CA SER A 73 -10.24 6.49 8.05
C SER A 73 -10.57 7.04 9.43
N GLY A 74 -10.48 8.36 9.69
CA GLY A 74 -10.70 8.91 11.03
C GLY A 74 -9.88 8.20 12.13
N LEU A 75 -8.76 7.56 11.74
CA LEU A 75 -7.95 6.73 12.63
C LEU A 75 -7.40 7.56 13.78
N HIS A 76 -7.48 7.01 14.99
CA HIS A 76 -6.63 7.45 16.10
C HIS A 76 -5.19 7.28 15.67
N VAL A 77 -4.59 8.41 15.29
CA VAL A 77 -3.28 8.47 14.64
C VAL A 77 -2.22 7.79 15.51
N ASP A 78 -2.35 7.88 16.85
CA ASP A 78 -1.28 7.49 17.75
C ASP A 78 -1.00 5.99 17.79
N GLU A 79 -2.00 5.13 17.85
CA GLU A 79 -1.74 3.69 17.99
C GLU A 79 -1.44 3.02 16.65
N LEU A 80 -2.34 3.12 15.68
CA LEU A 80 -2.23 2.38 14.41
C LEU A 80 -1.13 2.96 13.50
N ILE A 81 -0.99 4.28 13.48
CA ILE A 81 0.10 4.94 12.74
C ILE A 81 1.45 4.65 13.39
N SER A 82 1.53 4.61 14.72
CA SER A 82 2.78 4.24 15.38
C SER A 82 3.27 2.86 14.95
N GLU A 83 2.38 1.89 14.71
CA GLU A 83 2.76 0.57 14.17
C GLU A 83 3.35 0.69 12.75
N LEU A 84 2.78 1.52 11.89
CA LEU A 84 3.34 1.77 10.56
C LEU A 84 4.71 2.46 10.62
N LEU A 85 4.91 3.41 11.54
CA LEU A 85 6.20 4.07 11.74
C LEU A 85 7.28 3.11 12.28
N LYS A 86 6.90 2.14 13.12
CA LYS A 86 7.81 1.11 13.64
C LYS A 86 8.39 0.25 12.52
N ILE A 87 7.61 -0.07 11.50
CA ILE A 87 8.08 -0.87 10.35
C ILE A 87 8.86 -0.06 9.31
N GLY A 88 8.94 1.26 9.47
CA GLY A 88 9.77 2.12 8.63
C GLY A 88 9.03 3.00 7.64
N LEU A 89 7.69 3.11 7.72
CA LEU A 89 6.98 4.20 7.05
C LEU A 89 7.33 5.53 7.72
N SER A 90 7.24 6.62 6.95
CA SER A 90 7.21 7.98 7.46
C SER A 90 5.80 8.56 7.32
N LEU A 91 5.48 9.58 8.10
CA LEU A 91 4.15 10.20 8.10
C LEU A 91 3.72 10.68 6.71
N ASP A 92 4.65 11.24 5.93
CA ASP A 92 4.41 11.69 4.56
C ASP A 92 4.06 10.55 3.59
N GLN A 93 4.46 9.33 3.90
CA GLN A 93 4.15 8.16 3.07
C GLN A 93 2.73 7.63 3.26
N ILE A 94 2.07 7.94 4.37
CA ILE A 94 0.73 7.42 4.68
C ILE A 94 -0.32 7.94 3.68
N PRO A 95 -0.47 9.26 3.43
CA PRO A 95 -1.37 9.74 2.40
C PRO A 95 -1.01 9.20 1.00
N HIS A 96 0.29 9.08 0.72
CA HIS A 96 0.74 8.51 -0.55
C HIS A 96 0.38 7.03 -0.71
N LEU A 97 0.35 6.25 0.36
CA LEU A 97 -0.12 4.87 0.33
C LEU A 97 -1.62 4.82 0.07
N GLU A 98 -2.42 5.66 0.74
CA GLU A 98 -3.87 5.70 0.52
C GLU A 98 -4.24 6.06 -0.92
N TYR A 99 -3.54 7.00 -1.53
CA TYR A 99 -3.83 7.47 -2.89
C TYR A 99 -2.94 6.85 -3.97
N LEU A 100 -2.03 5.92 -3.63
CA LEU A 100 -1.07 5.27 -4.53
C LEU A 100 -0.22 6.28 -5.33
N SER A 101 0.18 7.37 -4.70
CA SER A 101 0.62 8.61 -5.37
C SER A 101 2.06 9.01 -5.09
N SER A 102 2.87 8.20 -4.35
CA SER A 102 4.24 8.58 -4.01
C SER A 102 5.11 8.78 -5.26
N PRO A 103 5.68 9.98 -5.48
CA PRO A 103 6.59 10.22 -6.61
C PRO A 103 7.83 9.31 -6.57
N LYS A 104 8.25 8.90 -5.36
CA LYS A 104 9.37 7.96 -5.18
C LYS A 104 9.06 6.57 -5.75
N ILE A 105 7.78 6.22 -5.92
CA ILE A 105 7.32 4.93 -6.45
C ILE A 105 6.78 5.09 -7.87
N THR A 106 5.92 6.10 -8.11
CA THR A 106 5.23 6.27 -9.39
C THR A 106 6.17 6.52 -10.57
N LYS A 107 7.37 7.08 -10.34
CA LYS A 107 8.39 7.21 -11.39
C LYS A 107 8.88 5.88 -11.97
N TYR A 108 8.57 4.76 -11.32
CA TYR A 108 8.86 3.40 -11.79
C TYR A 108 7.64 2.74 -12.44
N ILE A 109 6.51 3.42 -12.51
CA ILE A 109 5.25 2.96 -13.10
C ILE A 109 5.10 3.61 -14.48
N PRO A 110 4.77 2.84 -15.53
CA PRO A 110 4.54 3.41 -16.86
C PRO A 110 3.48 4.51 -16.85
N LYS A 111 3.74 5.61 -17.56
CA LYS A 111 2.81 6.75 -17.61
C LYS A 111 1.41 6.37 -18.08
N LYS A 112 1.28 5.39 -18.98
CA LYS A 112 -0.02 4.89 -19.48
C LYS A 112 -0.89 4.24 -18.40
N MET A 113 -0.28 3.83 -17.28
CA MET A 113 -0.98 3.24 -16.12
C MET A 113 -1.25 4.26 -15.03
N GLN A 114 -0.79 5.49 -15.18
CA GLN A 114 -0.99 6.55 -14.18
C GLN A 114 -2.15 7.47 -14.60
N PRO A 115 -2.89 7.98 -13.62
CA PRO A 115 -2.81 7.66 -12.19
C PRO A 115 -3.39 6.26 -11.89
N LEU A 116 -2.81 5.57 -10.89
CA LEU A 116 -3.39 4.33 -10.38
C LEU A 116 -4.72 4.63 -9.70
N ASN A 117 -5.67 3.71 -9.82
CA ASN A 117 -6.94 3.79 -9.11
C ASN A 117 -6.79 3.24 -7.68
N HIS A 118 -6.69 4.12 -6.70
CA HIS A 118 -6.53 3.78 -5.29
C HIS A 118 -7.72 2.99 -4.70
N ARG A 119 -8.85 2.90 -5.41
CA ARG A 119 -10.02 2.10 -5.05
C ARG A 119 -10.01 0.71 -5.70
N ASN A 120 -8.95 0.38 -6.43
CA ASN A 120 -8.81 -0.90 -7.12
C ASN A 120 -7.77 -1.78 -6.41
N LYS A 121 -8.18 -2.99 -6.01
CA LYS A 121 -7.32 -3.97 -5.33
C LYS A 121 -6.07 -4.33 -6.15
N GLN A 122 -6.21 -4.46 -7.47
CA GLN A 122 -5.11 -4.85 -8.36
C GLN A 122 -4.09 -3.71 -8.50
N ASP A 123 -4.56 -2.46 -8.53
CA ASP A 123 -3.68 -1.29 -8.57
C ASP A 123 -2.90 -1.13 -7.25
N LEU A 124 -3.54 -1.42 -6.11
CA LEU A 124 -2.85 -1.50 -4.82
C LEU A 124 -1.75 -2.57 -4.84
N ILE A 125 -2.08 -3.80 -5.26
CA ILE A 125 -1.11 -4.90 -5.35
C ILE A 125 0.06 -4.49 -6.24
N PHE A 126 -0.22 -3.92 -7.39
CA PHE A 126 0.80 -3.45 -8.33
C PHE A 126 1.70 -2.37 -7.73
N TYR A 127 1.12 -1.39 -7.03
CA TYR A 127 1.85 -0.34 -6.34
C TYR A 127 2.76 -0.91 -5.24
N LEU A 128 2.25 -1.82 -4.39
CA LEU A 128 3.03 -2.45 -3.32
C LEU A 128 4.18 -3.30 -3.89
N ARG A 129 3.95 -4.04 -4.98
CA ARG A 129 5.00 -4.80 -5.68
C ARG A 129 6.09 -3.87 -6.22
N THR A 130 5.70 -2.75 -6.83
CA THR A 130 6.65 -1.74 -7.33
C THR A 130 7.45 -1.15 -6.17
N TRP A 131 6.79 -0.77 -5.08
CA TRP A 131 7.45 -0.24 -3.89
C TRP A 131 8.47 -1.23 -3.31
N LYS A 132 8.08 -2.50 -3.16
CA LYS A 132 8.99 -3.55 -2.70
C LYS A 132 10.24 -3.66 -3.59
N LYS A 133 10.07 -3.66 -4.92
CA LYS A 133 11.21 -3.70 -5.87
C LYS A 133 12.11 -2.47 -5.74
N VAL A 134 11.54 -1.28 -5.57
CA VAL A 134 12.30 -0.04 -5.31
C VAL A 134 13.12 -0.16 -4.02
N LEU A 135 12.50 -0.65 -2.93
CA LEU A 135 13.20 -0.86 -1.66
C LEU A 135 14.34 -1.87 -1.77
N LYS A 136 14.18 -2.90 -2.59
CA LYS A 136 15.21 -3.93 -2.84
C LYS A 136 16.26 -3.50 -3.88
N ASN A 137 16.11 -2.32 -4.49
CA ASN A 137 16.90 -1.83 -5.63
C ASN A 137 16.85 -2.77 -6.85
N GLU A 138 15.73 -3.46 -7.06
CA GLU A 138 15.56 -4.41 -8.16
C GLU A 138 15.12 -3.75 -9.48
N ILE A 139 14.72 -2.46 -9.44
CA ILE A 139 14.30 -1.71 -10.64
C ILE A 139 14.92 -0.32 -10.67
N SER A 140 15.18 0.17 -11.90
CA SER A 140 15.57 1.54 -12.18
C SER A 140 14.36 2.39 -12.58
N PRO A 141 14.39 3.73 -12.39
CA PRO A 141 13.32 4.61 -12.87
C PRO A 141 13.09 4.43 -14.36
N LEU A 142 11.82 4.43 -14.77
CA LEU A 142 11.46 4.36 -16.19
C LEU A 142 11.80 5.70 -16.87
N ASN A 143 12.80 5.69 -17.73
CA ASN A 143 13.01 6.78 -18.67
C ASN A 143 11.95 6.70 -19.76
N SER A 144 11.48 7.85 -20.25
CA SER A 144 10.43 7.97 -21.28
C SER A 144 10.70 7.20 -22.59
N LYS A 145 11.86 6.58 -22.73
CA LYS A 145 12.31 5.80 -23.89
C LYS A 145 12.40 4.28 -23.64
N GLN A 146 12.18 3.78 -22.40
CA GLN A 146 12.32 2.35 -22.10
C GLN A 146 10.99 1.71 -21.69
N ASN A 147 10.45 0.91 -22.60
CA ASN A 147 9.25 0.08 -22.37
C ASN A 147 9.60 -1.31 -21.78
N PHE A 148 10.72 -1.44 -21.05
CA PHE A 148 11.20 -2.73 -20.55
C PHE A 148 11.47 -2.68 -19.04
N ILE A 149 11.09 -3.73 -18.33
CA ILE A 149 11.54 -4.03 -16.97
C ILE A 149 12.44 -5.27 -17.06
N ASN A 150 13.74 -5.14 -16.74
CA ASN A 150 14.73 -6.22 -16.79
C ASN A 150 14.78 -6.97 -18.13
N GLY A 151 14.71 -6.26 -19.27
CA GLY A 151 14.76 -6.87 -20.60
C GLY A 151 13.47 -7.56 -21.05
N ILE A 152 12.43 -7.57 -20.24
CA ILE A 152 11.12 -8.14 -20.58
C ILE A 152 10.19 -7.00 -21.00
N PRO A 153 9.52 -7.07 -22.17
CA PRO A 153 8.49 -6.11 -22.54
C PRO A 153 7.43 -6.03 -21.44
N TYR A 154 7.03 -4.82 -21.05
CA TYR A 154 6.07 -4.60 -19.96
C TYR A 154 4.73 -5.34 -20.16
N GLN A 155 4.37 -5.62 -21.41
CA GLN A 155 3.19 -6.41 -21.78
C GLN A 155 3.19 -7.82 -21.17
N ASN A 156 4.36 -8.45 -21.07
CA ASN A 156 4.47 -9.83 -20.55
C ASN A 156 4.41 -9.91 -19.01
N VAL A 157 4.51 -8.77 -18.31
CA VAL A 157 4.38 -8.73 -16.83
C VAL A 157 2.90 -8.72 -16.41
N LEU A 158 1.99 -8.31 -17.31
CA LEU A 158 0.54 -8.29 -17.08
C LEU A 158 -0.13 -9.61 -17.47
N GLU A 159 0.51 -10.40 -18.34
CA GLU A 159 -0.05 -11.65 -18.87
C GLU A 159 0.20 -12.87 -17.97
N SER A 160 0.95 -12.75 -16.88
CA SER A 160 1.03 -13.79 -15.85
C SER A 160 -0.19 -13.73 -14.91
N LYS A 161 -1.40 -13.61 -15.47
CA LYS A 161 -2.60 -14.06 -14.78
C LYS A 161 -2.60 -15.59 -14.82
N PRO A 162 -2.81 -16.29 -13.70
CA PRO A 162 -3.11 -17.70 -13.78
C PRO A 162 -4.38 -17.84 -14.63
N LEU A 163 -4.28 -18.63 -15.70
CA LEU A 163 -5.44 -19.12 -16.45
C LEU A 163 -6.33 -19.86 -15.44
N SER A 164 -7.53 -19.34 -15.26
CA SER A 164 -8.61 -20.06 -14.59
C SER A 164 -8.88 -21.33 -15.39
N ILE A 165 -8.72 -22.48 -14.75
CA ILE A 165 -9.38 -23.73 -15.12
C ILE A 165 -10.56 -23.91 -14.19
#